data_0fd190c16e2a7db70c5aba4db5f8093c
#
_entry.id   0fd190c16e2a7db70c5aba4db5f8093c
#
_cell.length_a   1.000
_cell.length_b   1.000
_cell.length_c   1.000
_cell.angle_alpha   90.00
_cell.angle_beta   90.00
_cell.angle_gamma   90.00
#
_symmetry.space_group_name_H-M   'P 1'
#
loop_
_entity.id
_entity.type
_entity.pdbx_description
1 polymer ?
#
loop_
_entity_poly.entity_id
_entity_poly.type
_entity_poly.pdbx_seq_one_letter_code
_entity_poly.pdbx_strand_id
1 'polypeptide(L)'
;MEKEIKRALVSVYHKDGLDEILKMLHQAGVELVSTGGTEAYIRSQGYPCTAVEQLTEYPEMLDGRVKTLHPKIFGGILAVRDDVGHQADVASHKLPLIDLVIVDLYPFVDTVASGASAEDIIEKIDIGGISLIRAAAKNYKDVIIVASKDQYPALRSLLEDKHGKSNEAERRWFAKEAFAVSSAYDAAIFGYFDEGRLSHLRIAEDTQRMLRYGENPHQRGMFYGDLDTVFDKIQGKDLSYNNLQDLEAGLGLIDEFTAPTFAILKHGNACGIASRETVSEAWQAALAADPVSAFGGILVCNSPIDEETAKEIDKLFFELIVAPDYETEALTHLTRKSNRIILSRKSHTQPEWQLRSMLGGMLVQERDSVSETTEQMQTVTSQSPSEDELVDLVFAAKVVKHSKSNAISLVKDSRLLASGVGQTSRVDALCQAIEKARSFGFDLQGAVMSSDAFFPFPDCVEIAAKAGISAIVQPGGSVKDQLSIDKANELGVAMVFTGLRHFKH
;
A
#
# COMPACT_ATOMS: atom_id res chain seq x y z
N MET A 1 -2.05 -39.14 -9.54
CA MET A 1 -3.19 -39.96 -10.03
C MET A 1 -4.32 -39.01 -10.39
N GLU A 2 -5.01 -39.26 -11.51
CA GLU A 2 -6.19 -38.48 -11.87
C GLU A 2 -7.39 -38.87 -11.03
N LYS A 3 -8.19 -37.92 -10.61
CA LYS A 3 -9.46 -38.13 -9.89
C LYS A 3 -10.58 -37.44 -10.67
N GLU A 4 -11.74 -38.07 -10.72
CA GLU A 4 -12.94 -37.61 -11.42
C GLU A 4 -13.95 -37.05 -10.43
N ILE A 5 -14.60 -35.94 -10.80
CA ILE A 5 -15.65 -35.31 -10.00
C ILE A 5 -16.97 -36.06 -10.27
N LYS A 6 -17.51 -36.70 -9.23
CA LYS A 6 -18.79 -37.41 -9.28
C LYS A 6 -19.86 -36.70 -8.45
N ARG A 7 -19.46 -36.05 -7.35
CA ARG A 7 -20.36 -35.33 -6.47
C ARG A 7 -19.74 -34.02 -6.05
N ALA A 8 -20.48 -32.93 -6.18
CA ALA A 8 -20.09 -31.59 -5.79
C ALA A 8 -20.98 -31.04 -4.68
N LEU A 9 -20.38 -30.58 -3.58
CA LEU A 9 -21.05 -29.79 -2.57
C LEU A 9 -20.88 -28.29 -2.92
N VAL A 10 -22.00 -27.59 -3.13
CA VAL A 10 -22.03 -26.17 -3.52
C VAL A 10 -22.75 -25.39 -2.44
N SER A 11 -22.07 -24.46 -1.80
CA SER A 11 -22.66 -23.60 -0.76
C SER A 11 -21.99 -22.23 -0.83
N VAL A 12 -22.55 -21.30 -1.58
CA VAL A 12 -21.96 -19.97 -1.82
C VAL A 12 -22.89 -18.85 -1.44
N TYR A 13 -22.33 -17.75 -0.96
CA TYR A 13 -23.05 -16.51 -0.71
C TYR A 13 -23.29 -15.76 -2.02
N HIS A 14 -22.23 -15.55 -2.84
CA HIS A 14 -22.28 -14.90 -4.13
C HIS A 14 -22.69 -15.89 -5.23
N LYS A 15 -23.59 -15.48 -6.12
CA LYS A 15 -24.09 -16.34 -7.21
C LYS A 15 -23.49 -15.95 -8.57
N ASP A 16 -22.67 -14.90 -8.62
CA ASP A 16 -22.07 -14.39 -9.86
C ASP A 16 -21.20 -15.44 -10.52
N GLY A 17 -21.47 -15.78 -11.78
CA GLY A 17 -20.72 -16.77 -12.56
C GLY A 17 -20.92 -18.23 -12.15
N LEU A 18 -21.78 -18.50 -11.16
CA LEU A 18 -22.06 -19.86 -10.71
C LEU A 18 -22.89 -20.65 -11.73
N ASP A 19 -23.75 -19.99 -12.48
CA ASP A 19 -24.64 -20.59 -13.48
C ASP A 19 -23.89 -21.38 -14.55
N GLU A 20 -22.78 -20.83 -15.06
CA GLU A 20 -21.93 -21.52 -16.04
C GLU A 20 -21.27 -22.77 -15.43
N ILE A 21 -20.78 -22.70 -14.20
CA ILE A 21 -20.19 -23.84 -13.50
C ILE A 21 -21.25 -24.94 -13.28
N LEU A 22 -22.45 -24.56 -12.82
CA LEU A 22 -23.54 -25.52 -12.62
C LEU A 22 -23.94 -26.23 -13.90
N LYS A 23 -24.02 -25.50 -15.02
CA LYS A 23 -24.30 -26.06 -16.35
C LYS A 23 -23.26 -27.13 -16.72
N MET A 24 -22.00 -26.82 -16.53
CA MET A 24 -20.90 -27.72 -16.89
C MET A 24 -20.88 -28.97 -15.99
N LEU A 25 -21.05 -28.81 -14.68
CA LEU A 25 -21.16 -29.93 -13.74
C LEU A 25 -22.34 -30.84 -14.08
N HIS A 26 -23.50 -30.28 -14.39
CA HIS A 26 -24.67 -31.04 -14.81
C HIS A 26 -24.43 -31.81 -16.12
N GLN A 27 -23.83 -31.17 -17.13
CA GLN A 27 -23.46 -31.82 -18.38
C GLN A 27 -22.45 -32.94 -18.21
N ALA A 28 -21.56 -32.83 -17.23
CA ALA A 28 -20.60 -33.87 -16.85
C ALA A 28 -21.24 -35.01 -15.99
N GLY A 29 -22.53 -34.91 -15.68
CA GLY A 29 -23.23 -35.93 -14.87
C GLY A 29 -22.88 -35.89 -13.37
N VAL A 30 -22.37 -34.77 -12.88
CA VAL A 30 -22.00 -34.59 -11.47
C VAL A 30 -23.25 -34.41 -10.61
N GLU A 31 -23.38 -35.20 -9.54
CA GLU A 31 -24.42 -35.01 -8.53
C GLU A 31 -24.18 -33.72 -7.75
N LEU A 32 -25.17 -32.83 -7.73
CA LEU A 32 -25.12 -31.57 -6.99
C LEU A 32 -25.75 -31.73 -5.62
N VAL A 33 -25.00 -31.35 -4.58
CA VAL A 33 -25.45 -31.29 -3.18
C VAL A 33 -25.37 -29.86 -2.72
N SER A 34 -26.38 -29.36 -2.03
CA SER A 34 -26.40 -27.98 -1.57
C SER A 34 -27.33 -27.79 -0.35
N THR A 35 -27.35 -26.58 0.18
CA THR A 35 -28.21 -26.18 1.31
C THR A 35 -28.72 -24.77 1.14
N GLY A 36 -29.88 -24.48 1.73
CA GLY A 36 -30.46 -23.12 1.86
C GLY A 36 -30.61 -22.38 0.54
N GLY A 37 -30.18 -21.11 0.51
CA GLY A 37 -30.34 -20.24 -0.64
C GLY A 37 -29.58 -20.70 -1.88
N THR A 38 -28.48 -21.47 -1.75
CA THR A 38 -27.77 -22.00 -2.90
C THR A 38 -28.51 -23.18 -3.51
N GLU A 39 -29.14 -24.04 -2.72
CA GLU A 39 -30.01 -25.11 -3.21
C GLU A 39 -31.20 -24.53 -4.01
N ALA A 40 -31.89 -23.53 -3.43
CA ALA A 40 -32.98 -22.84 -4.12
C ALA A 40 -32.52 -22.23 -5.46
N TYR A 41 -31.34 -21.64 -5.49
CA TYR A 41 -30.77 -21.10 -6.73
C TYR A 41 -30.49 -22.20 -7.77
N ILE A 42 -29.83 -23.29 -7.40
CA ILE A 42 -29.55 -24.42 -8.31
C ILE A 42 -30.85 -24.97 -8.92
N ARG A 43 -31.87 -25.18 -8.09
CA ARG A 43 -33.18 -25.65 -8.55
C ARG A 43 -33.88 -24.64 -9.48
N SER A 44 -33.74 -23.35 -9.21
CA SER A 44 -34.31 -22.29 -10.07
C SER A 44 -33.67 -22.26 -11.46
N GLN A 45 -32.38 -22.68 -11.58
CA GLN A 45 -31.70 -22.85 -12.86
C GLN A 45 -32.11 -24.14 -13.61
N GLY A 46 -33.00 -24.95 -13.02
CA GLY A 46 -33.51 -26.19 -13.63
C GLY A 46 -32.63 -27.43 -13.40
N TYR A 47 -31.67 -27.37 -12.50
CA TYR A 47 -30.79 -28.51 -12.21
C TYR A 47 -31.27 -29.30 -10.98
N PRO A 48 -31.21 -30.64 -11.00
CA PRO A 48 -31.48 -31.47 -9.85
C PRO A 48 -30.43 -31.21 -8.76
N CYS A 49 -30.87 -31.11 -7.51
CA CYS A 49 -30.00 -30.88 -6.37
C CYS A 49 -30.47 -31.69 -5.16
N THR A 50 -29.57 -32.42 -4.53
CA THR A 50 -29.82 -33.11 -3.28
C THR A 50 -29.59 -32.15 -2.12
N ALA A 51 -30.56 -31.97 -1.25
CA ALA A 51 -30.40 -31.16 -0.04
C ALA A 51 -29.45 -31.84 0.95
N VAL A 52 -28.61 -31.05 1.65
CA VAL A 52 -27.71 -31.56 2.69
C VAL A 52 -28.48 -32.32 3.76
N GLU A 53 -29.65 -31.83 4.14
CA GLU A 53 -30.54 -32.44 5.14
C GLU A 53 -31.01 -33.86 4.73
N GLN A 54 -31.12 -34.11 3.42
CA GLN A 54 -31.44 -35.46 2.91
C GLN A 54 -30.25 -36.42 3.07
N LEU A 55 -29.02 -35.93 2.93
CA LEU A 55 -27.80 -36.74 3.14
C LEU A 55 -27.51 -36.99 4.61
N THR A 56 -27.69 -35.95 5.42
CA THR A 56 -27.41 -36.03 6.87
C THR A 56 -28.51 -36.73 7.64
N GLU A 57 -29.75 -36.72 7.09
CA GLU A 57 -30.98 -37.12 7.81
C GLU A 57 -31.21 -36.28 9.07
N TYR A 58 -30.69 -35.05 9.07
CA TYR A 58 -30.75 -34.13 10.19
C TYR A 58 -31.17 -32.73 9.73
N PRO A 59 -32.15 -32.08 10.38
CA PRO A 59 -32.62 -30.76 10.01
C PRO A 59 -31.56 -29.70 10.35
N GLU A 60 -31.61 -28.57 9.64
CA GLU A 60 -30.84 -27.40 10.06
C GLU A 60 -31.29 -26.88 11.43
N MET A 61 -30.37 -26.34 12.21
CA MET A 61 -30.61 -25.83 13.54
C MET A 61 -30.01 -24.45 13.72
N LEU A 62 -30.50 -23.73 14.75
CA LEU A 62 -29.99 -22.42 15.16
C LEU A 62 -30.02 -21.43 14.00
N ASP A 63 -31.18 -21.32 13.36
CA ASP A 63 -31.40 -20.42 12.20
C ASP A 63 -30.37 -20.65 11.05
N GLY A 64 -29.95 -21.92 10.87
CA GLY A 64 -29.03 -22.31 9.82
C GLY A 64 -27.54 -22.16 10.15
N ARG A 65 -27.17 -21.79 11.38
CA ARG A 65 -25.76 -21.79 11.81
C ARG A 65 -25.16 -23.18 11.83
N VAL A 66 -25.97 -24.24 11.95
CA VAL A 66 -25.55 -25.65 11.89
C VAL A 66 -26.32 -26.36 10.78
N LYS A 67 -25.73 -26.47 9.60
CA LYS A 67 -26.27 -27.13 8.41
C LYS A 67 -25.33 -28.23 7.92
N THR A 68 -24.11 -27.80 7.56
CA THR A 68 -23.07 -28.68 6.96
C THR A 68 -22.13 -29.27 7.99
N LEU A 69 -22.15 -28.78 9.24
CA LEU A 69 -21.30 -29.30 10.32
C LEU A 69 -21.81 -30.66 10.83
N HIS A 70 -21.66 -31.67 9.99
CA HIS A 70 -22.18 -33.01 10.27
C HIS A 70 -21.17 -34.10 9.86
N PRO A 71 -21.00 -35.20 10.64
CA PRO A 71 -20.03 -36.27 10.35
C PRO A 71 -20.18 -36.85 8.95
N LYS A 72 -21.40 -37.00 8.42
CA LYS A 72 -21.61 -37.49 7.05
C LYS A 72 -20.98 -36.59 5.99
N ILE A 73 -21.09 -35.28 6.14
CA ILE A 73 -20.51 -34.31 5.19
C ILE A 73 -18.99 -34.27 5.33
N PHE A 74 -18.49 -34.07 6.56
CA PHE A 74 -17.04 -34.00 6.80
C PHE A 74 -16.34 -35.33 6.54
N GLY A 75 -16.98 -36.45 6.88
CA GLY A 75 -16.50 -37.78 6.52
C GLY A 75 -16.41 -37.99 5.02
N GLY A 76 -17.42 -37.53 4.25
CA GLY A 76 -17.42 -37.58 2.79
C GLY A 76 -16.30 -36.75 2.15
N ILE A 77 -15.90 -35.63 2.75
CA ILE A 77 -14.79 -34.78 2.32
C ILE A 77 -13.44 -35.33 2.77
N LEU A 78 -13.31 -35.74 4.05
CA LEU A 78 -12.03 -36.07 4.68
C LEU A 78 -11.58 -37.52 4.44
N ALA A 79 -12.46 -38.40 3.96
CA ALA A 79 -12.11 -39.80 3.67
C ALA A 79 -10.99 -39.86 2.61
N VAL A 80 -9.86 -40.44 2.99
CA VAL A 80 -8.75 -40.73 2.08
C VAL A 80 -9.13 -41.98 1.26
N ARG A 81 -9.25 -41.80 -0.07
CA ARG A 81 -9.84 -42.79 -0.99
C ARG A 81 -9.03 -44.10 -1.08
N ASP A 82 -7.73 -44.01 -0.88
CA ASP A 82 -6.79 -45.13 -1.01
C ASP A 82 -6.46 -45.81 0.34
N ASP A 83 -7.06 -45.34 1.47
CA ASP A 83 -6.89 -45.93 2.81
C ASP A 83 -7.97 -46.97 3.09
N VAL A 84 -7.53 -48.19 3.43
CA VAL A 84 -8.42 -49.34 3.65
C VAL A 84 -9.32 -49.15 4.88
N GLY A 85 -8.82 -48.51 5.94
CA GLY A 85 -9.61 -48.19 7.13
C GLY A 85 -10.71 -47.18 6.82
N HIS A 86 -10.34 -46.12 6.09
CA HIS A 86 -11.32 -45.11 5.65
C HIS A 86 -12.36 -45.70 4.70
N GLN A 87 -12.00 -46.61 3.82
CA GLN A 87 -12.97 -47.29 2.95
C GLN A 87 -13.98 -48.13 3.77
N ALA A 88 -13.50 -48.82 4.81
CA ALA A 88 -14.38 -49.54 5.72
C ALA A 88 -15.34 -48.63 6.47
N ASP A 89 -14.86 -47.48 6.96
CA ASP A 89 -15.70 -46.49 7.62
C ASP A 89 -16.72 -45.88 6.65
N VAL A 90 -16.29 -45.52 5.42
CA VAL A 90 -17.20 -45.02 4.37
C VAL A 90 -18.33 -46.02 4.12
N ALA A 91 -18.02 -47.30 4.02
CA ALA A 91 -19.02 -48.36 3.80
C ALA A 91 -19.94 -48.54 5.00
N SER A 92 -19.38 -48.65 6.22
CA SER A 92 -20.14 -48.94 7.44
C SER A 92 -21.08 -47.78 7.82
N HIS A 93 -20.64 -46.54 7.64
CA HIS A 93 -21.40 -45.33 7.97
C HIS A 93 -22.13 -44.71 6.78
N LYS A 94 -22.07 -45.35 5.59
CA LYS A 94 -22.68 -44.87 4.34
C LYS A 94 -22.34 -43.40 4.06
N LEU A 95 -21.04 -43.07 4.17
CA LEU A 95 -20.60 -41.67 3.96
C LEU A 95 -20.69 -41.31 2.49
N PRO A 96 -21.36 -40.18 2.15
CA PRO A 96 -21.45 -39.69 0.77
C PRO A 96 -20.11 -39.07 0.35
N LEU A 97 -19.30 -39.75 -0.44
CA LEU A 97 -18.02 -39.18 -0.91
C LEU A 97 -18.27 -37.91 -1.73
N ILE A 98 -17.54 -36.84 -1.41
CA ILE A 98 -17.60 -35.52 -2.05
C ILE A 98 -16.25 -35.28 -2.73
N ASP A 99 -16.26 -35.00 -4.04
CA ASP A 99 -15.06 -34.86 -4.86
C ASP A 99 -14.73 -33.40 -5.18
N LEU A 100 -15.74 -32.53 -5.11
CA LEU A 100 -15.63 -31.08 -5.31
C LEU A 100 -16.41 -30.36 -4.24
N VAL A 101 -15.79 -29.36 -3.64
CA VAL A 101 -16.44 -28.40 -2.74
C VAL A 101 -16.33 -27.01 -3.36
N ILE A 102 -17.45 -26.32 -3.57
CA ILE A 102 -17.51 -24.94 -4.01
C ILE A 102 -18.18 -24.15 -2.89
N VAL A 103 -17.41 -23.30 -2.23
CA VAL A 103 -17.88 -22.54 -1.08
C VAL A 103 -17.17 -21.20 -1.02
N ASP A 104 -17.90 -20.12 -0.85
CA ASP A 104 -17.35 -18.83 -0.51
C ASP A 104 -17.75 -18.43 0.92
N LEU A 105 -17.09 -17.43 1.44
CA LEU A 105 -17.34 -16.93 2.79
C LEU A 105 -18.27 -15.72 2.76
N TYR A 106 -18.93 -15.44 3.87
CA TYR A 106 -19.69 -14.22 4.05
C TYR A 106 -18.80 -12.98 3.91
N PRO A 107 -19.32 -11.86 3.37
CA PRO A 107 -18.55 -10.64 3.09
C PRO A 107 -18.26 -9.86 4.38
N PHE A 108 -17.43 -10.42 5.26
CA PHE A 108 -17.08 -9.84 6.57
C PHE A 108 -16.39 -8.47 6.40
N VAL A 109 -15.39 -8.39 5.53
CA VAL A 109 -14.62 -7.15 5.29
C VAL A 109 -15.52 -6.04 4.77
N ASP A 110 -16.38 -6.34 3.78
CA ASP A 110 -17.31 -5.35 3.21
C ASP A 110 -18.34 -4.88 4.24
N THR A 111 -18.79 -5.81 5.12
CA THR A 111 -19.72 -5.48 6.17
C THR A 111 -19.08 -4.56 7.22
N VAL A 112 -17.83 -4.79 7.60
CA VAL A 112 -17.08 -3.87 8.47
C VAL A 112 -16.90 -2.51 7.79
N ALA A 113 -16.49 -2.49 6.54
CA ALA A 113 -16.28 -1.26 5.78
C ALA A 113 -17.55 -0.43 5.57
N SER A 114 -18.73 -1.07 5.54
CA SER A 114 -20.02 -0.38 5.44
C SER A 114 -20.44 0.36 6.72
N GLY A 115 -19.75 0.17 7.85
CA GLY A 115 -20.13 0.72 9.15
C GLY A 115 -21.37 0.08 9.75
N ALA A 116 -21.65 -1.19 9.44
CA ALA A 116 -22.75 -1.96 9.98
C ALA A 116 -22.66 -2.10 11.51
N SER A 117 -23.77 -2.51 12.15
CA SER A 117 -23.78 -2.74 13.60
C SER A 117 -22.82 -3.88 14.00
N ALA A 118 -22.33 -3.84 15.24
CA ALA A 118 -21.47 -4.91 15.76
C ALA A 118 -22.16 -6.29 15.69
N GLU A 119 -23.47 -6.35 15.91
CA GLU A 119 -24.26 -7.57 15.80
C GLU A 119 -24.26 -8.10 14.36
N ASP A 120 -24.50 -7.23 13.37
CA ASP A 120 -24.50 -7.61 11.95
C ASP A 120 -23.11 -8.06 11.48
N ILE A 121 -22.05 -7.43 11.96
CA ILE A 121 -20.66 -7.81 11.65
C ILE A 121 -20.35 -9.20 12.21
N ILE A 122 -20.71 -9.47 13.47
CA ILE A 122 -20.49 -10.78 14.11
C ILE A 122 -21.26 -11.89 13.39
N GLU A 123 -22.49 -11.62 12.92
CA GLU A 123 -23.25 -12.60 12.12
C GLU A 123 -22.60 -12.94 10.77
N LYS A 124 -21.64 -12.15 10.29
CA LYS A 124 -20.86 -12.44 9.09
C LYS A 124 -19.61 -13.27 9.35
N ILE A 125 -19.35 -13.67 10.59
CA ILE A 125 -18.27 -14.63 10.87
C ILE A 125 -18.75 -16.03 10.47
N ASP A 126 -18.20 -16.52 9.35
CA ASP A 126 -18.56 -17.81 8.77
C ASP A 126 -17.91 -18.97 9.55
N ILE A 127 -18.73 -19.88 10.06
CA ILE A 127 -18.26 -21.09 10.76
C ILE A 127 -18.31 -22.31 9.84
N GLY A 128 -19.40 -22.46 9.09
CA GLY A 128 -19.64 -23.64 8.23
C GLY A 128 -18.77 -23.64 6.99
N GLY A 129 -18.74 -22.51 6.26
CA GLY A 129 -17.96 -22.36 5.03
C GLY A 129 -16.48 -22.50 5.28
N ILE A 130 -15.94 -21.78 6.27
CA ILE A 130 -14.50 -21.88 6.62
C ILE A 130 -14.10 -23.31 7.00
N SER A 131 -14.96 -24.04 7.69
CA SER A 131 -14.73 -25.43 8.08
C SER A 131 -14.68 -26.35 6.85
N LEU A 132 -15.58 -26.16 5.89
CA LEU A 132 -15.59 -26.90 4.62
C LEU A 132 -14.35 -26.62 3.78
N ILE A 133 -13.94 -25.36 3.67
CA ILE A 133 -12.71 -24.93 2.98
C ILE A 133 -11.50 -25.69 3.53
N ARG A 134 -11.32 -25.67 4.84
CA ARG A 134 -10.18 -26.29 5.50
C ARG A 134 -10.20 -27.82 5.40
N ALA A 135 -11.37 -28.45 5.50
CA ALA A 135 -11.52 -29.90 5.38
C ALA A 135 -11.16 -30.38 3.97
N ALA A 136 -11.71 -29.74 2.94
CA ALA A 136 -11.46 -30.09 1.55
C ALA A 136 -9.99 -29.80 1.15
N ALA A 137 -9.44 -28.66 1.54
CA ALA A 137 -8.04 -28.32 1.31
C ALA A 137 -7.08 -29.31 1.99
N LYS A 138 -7.39 -29.80 3.20
CA LYS A 138 -6.60 -30.82 3.88
C LYS A 138 -6.56 -32.13 3.08
N ASN A 139 -7.68 -32.53 2.47
CA ASN A 139 -7.78 -33.75 1.65
C ASN A 139 -7.59 -33.49 0.16
N TYR A 140 -6.74 -32.53 -0.23
CA TYR A 140 -6.50 -32.15 -1.63
C TYR A 140 -6.05 -33.32 -2.53
N LYS A 141 -5.53 -34.40 -1.97
CA LYS A 141 -5.19 -35.57 -2.77
C LYS A 141 -6.42 -36.20 -3.44
N ASP A 142 -7.58 -36.05 -2.86
CA ASP A 142 -8.83 -36.67 -3.30
C ASP A 142 -9.93 -35.65 -3.66
N VAL A 143 -9.87 -34.41 -3.16
CA VAL A 143 -10.94 -33.42 -3.26
C VAL A 143 -10.44 -32.12 -3.88
N ILE A 144 -11.24 -31.53 -4.76
CA ILE A 144 -11.04 -30.15 -5.24
C ILE A 144 -11.79 -29.19 -4.31
N ILE A 145 -11.19 -28.08 -3.95
CA ILE A 145 -11.83 -27.00 -3.21
C ILE A 145 -11.77 -25.69 -4.02
N VAL A 146 -12.90 -25.06 -4.24
CA VAL A 146 -13.04 -23.74 -4.83
C VAL A 146 -13.60 -22.82 -3.74
N ALA A 147 -12.76 -21.94 -3.23
CA ALA A 147 -13.05 -21.12 -2.03
C ALA A 147 -13.39 -19.67 -2.38
N SER A 148 -13.31 -19.27 -3.65
CA SER A 148 -13.66 -17.95 -4.16
C SER A 148 -14.15 -18.06 -5.60
N LYS A 149 -15.04 -17.15 -6.01
CA LYS A 149 -15.46 -17.00 -7.42
C LYS A 149 -14.29 -16.69 -8.35
N ASP A 150 -13.22 -16.09 -7.86
CA ASP A 150 -12.02 -15.79 -8.64
C ASP A 150 -11.30 -17.04 -9.14
N GLN A 151 -11.62 -18.20 -8.56
CA GLN A 151 -11.10 -19.52 -8.97
C GLN A 151 -12.01 -20.22 -10.02
N TYR A 152 -13.17 -19.65 -10.34
CA TYR A 152 -14.09 -20.23 -11.36
C TYR A 152 -13.45 -20.37 -12.74
N PRO A 153 -12.62 -19.44 -13.25
CA PRO A 153 -11.94 -19.63 -14.54
C PRO A 153 -11.06 -20.90 -14.55
N ALA A 154 -10.34 -21.18 -13.46
CA ALA A 154 -9.50 -22.37 -13.34
C ALA A 154 -10.35 -23.66 -13.26
N LEU A 155 -11.46 -23.62 -12.50
CA LEU A 155 -12.39 -24.75 -12.45
C LEU A 155 -13.05 -25.00 -13.82
N ARG A 156 -13.43 -23.94 -14.55
CA ARG A 156 -14.02 -24.00 -15.89
C ARG A 156 -13.05 -24.71 -16.86
N SER A 157 -11.80 -24.26 -16.92
CA SER A 157 -10.78 -24.88 -17.77
C SER A 157 -10.61 -26.38 -17.44
N LEU A 158 -10.64 -26.76 -16.16
CA LEU A 158 -10.57 -28.16 -15.75
C LEU A 158 -11.81 -28.97 -16.26
N LEU A 159 -13.00 -28.40 -16.17
CA LEU A 159 -14.23 -29.05 -16.61
C LEU A 159 -14.29 -29.17 -18.13
N GLU A 160 -13.89 -28.14 -18.88
CA GLU A 160 -13.87 -28.12 -20.35
C GLU A 160 -12.80 -29.04 -20.92
N ASP A 161 -11.55 -28.83 -20.51
CA ASP A 161 -10.38 -29.49 -21.13
C ASP A 161 -10.21 -30.94 -20.70
N LYS A 162 -10.66 -31.28 -19.47
CA LYS A 162 -10.40 -32.58 -18.83
C LYS A 162 -11.67 -33.33 -18.43
N HIS A 163 -12.83 -32.85 -18.84
CA HIS A 163 -14.10 -33.49 -18.53
C HIS A 163 -14.29 -33.78 -17.04
N GLY A 164 -13.92 -32.85 -16.18
CA GLY A 164 -14.04 -33.01 -14.73
C GLY A 164 -12.98 -33.90 -14.07
N LYS A 165 -11.90 -34.25 -14.77
CA LYS A 165 -10.75 -34.98 -14.19
C LYS A 165 -9.68 -34.00 -13.75
N SER A 166 -9.09 -34.25 -12.58
CA SER A 166 -8.02 -33.44 -12.04
C SER A 166 -6.80 -34.27 -11.66
N ASN A 167 -5.61 -33.74 -11.86
CA ASN A 167 -4.38 -34.29 -11.32
C ASN A 167 -4.08 -33.71 -9.91
N GLU A 168 -3.10 -34.27 -9.22
CA GLU A 168 -2.75 -33.87 -7.86
C GLU A 168 -2.18 -32.44 -7.78
N ALA A 169 -1.44 -31.99 -8.80
CA ALA A 169 -0.87 -30.64 -8.82
C ALA A 169 -1.97 -29.58 -8.91
N GLU A 170 -3.01 -29.82 -9.72
CA GLU A 170 -4.18 -28.93 -9.81
C GLU A 170 -4.93 -28.86 -8.49
N ARG A 171 -5.24 -30.00 -7.87
CA ARG A 171 -5.91 -30.02 -6.57
C ARG A 171 -5.08 -29.35 -5.48
N ARG A 172 -3.75 -29.51 -5.51
CA ARG A 172 -2.84 -28.82 -4.61
C ARG A 172 -2.86 -27.29 -4.83
N TRP A 173 -2.99 -26.85 -6.08
CA TRP A 173 -3.14 -25.42 -6.39
C TRP A 173 -4.42 -24.87 -5.76
N PHE A 174 -5.57 -25.53 -5.98
CA PHE A 174 -6.82 -25.11 -5.35
C PHE A 174 -6.75 -25.12 -3.81
N ALA A 175 -6.08 -26.09 -3.21
CA ALA A 175 -5.88 -26.15 -1.77
C ALA A 175 -5.02 -24.99 -1.25
N LYS A 176 -3.98 -24.58 -2.00
CA LYS A 176 -3.17 -23.41 -1.69
C LYS A 176 -4.03 -22.15 -1.70
N GLU A 177 -4.82 -21.95 -2.76
CA GLU A 177 -5.72 -20.80 -2.87
C GLU A 177 -6.78 -20.80 -1.75
N ALA A 178 -7.31 -21.96 -1.38
CA ALA A 178 -8.26 -22.09 -0.29
C ALA A 178 -7.66 -21.68 1.07
N PHE A 179 -6.40 -22.01 1.33
CA PHE A 179 -5.71 -21.57 2.54
C PHE A 179 -5.35 -20.07 2.49
N ALA A 180 -5.10 -19.49 1.33
CA ALA A 180 -4.97 -18.03 1.19
C ALA A 180 -6.27 -17.35 1.62
N VAL A 181 -7.42 -17.75 1.07
CA VAL A 181 -8.74 -17.23 1.45
C VAL A 181 -8.99 -17.36 2.96
N SER A 182 -8.77 -18.55 3.54
CA SER A 182 -9.07 -18.75 4.96
C SER A 182 -8.14 -17.96 5.88
N SER A 183 -6.86 -17.80 5.53
CA SER A 183 -5.92 -17.03 6.33
C SER A 183 -6.17 -15.52 6.27
N ALA A 184 -6.56 -15.00 5.11
CA ALA A 184 -6.95 -13.60 4.95
C ALA A 184 -8.24 -13.28 5.74
N TYR A 185 -9.20 -14.20 5.70
CA TYR A 185 -10.45 -14.09 6.44
C TYR A 185 -10.21 -14.03 7.95
N ASP A 186 -9.43 -14.97 8.50
CA ASP A 186 -9.09 -15.00 9.92
C ASP A 186 -8.27 -13.76 10.33
N ALA A 187 -7.38 -13.27 9.46
CA ALA A 187 -6.61 -12.05 9.71
C ALA A 187 -7.53 -10.81 9.78
N ALA A 188 -8.54 -10.72 8.91
CA ALA A 188 -9.51 -9.62 8.93
C ALA A 188 -10.38 -9.64 10.21
N ILE A 189 -10.86 -10.83 10.61
CA ILE A 189 -11.62 -10.99 11.86
C ILE A 189 -10.74 -10.62 13.05
N PHE A 190 -9.50 -11.09 13.10
CA PHE A 190 -8.57 -10.71 14.15
C PHE A 190 -8.38 -9.19 14.21
N GLY A 191 -8.18 -8.52 13.07
CA GLY A 191 -8.01 -7.06 12.99
C GLY A 191 -9.20 -6.29 13.56
N TYR A 192 -10.43 -6.76 13.29
CA TYR A 192 -11.65 -6.19 13.87
C TYR A 192 -11.66 -6.26 15.40
N PHE A 193 -11.31 -7.41 15.98
CA PHE A 193 -11.27 -7.57 17.44
C PHE A 193 -10.06 -6.94 18.11
N ASP A 194 -8.94 -6.76 17.39
CA ASP A 194 -7.73 -6.13 17.89
C ASP A 194 -7.86 -4.60 17.99
N GLU A 195 -8.85 -4.01 17.30
CA GLU A 195 -9.16 -2.57 17.34
C GLU A 195 -7.91 -1.68 17.07
N GLY A 196 -7.01 -2.13 16.20
CA GLY A 196 -5.78 -1.41 15.85
C GLY A 196 -4.67 -1.42 16.91
N ARG A 197 -4.81 -2.23 17.98
CA ARG A 197 -3.79 -2.31 19.06
C ARG A 197 -2.49 -2.99 18.65
N LEU A 198 -2.46 -3.64 17.49
CA LEU A 198 -1.32 -4.40 16.97
C LEU A 198 -0.73 -5.43 17.95
N SER A 199 -1.59 -6.04 18.77
CA SER A 199 -1.17 -7.05 19.75
C SER A 199 -0.45 -8.24 19.09
N HIS A 200 -0.81 -8.54 17.85
CA HIS A 200 -0.16 -9.51 16.98
C HIS A 200 -0.16 -8.97 15.55
N LEU A 201 0.98 -8.95 14.90
CA LEU A 201 1.07 -8.56 13.49
C LEU A 201 0.47 -9.68 12.61
N ARG A 202 -0.57 -9.34 11.87
CA ARG A 202 -1.19 -10.18 10.84
C ARG A 202 -1.36 -9.35 9.58
N ILE A 203 -0.72 -9.79 8.50
CA ILE A 203 -0.79 -9.15 7.19
C ILE A 203 -1.24 -10.22 6.21
N ALA A 204 -2.31 -9.95 5.51
CA ALA A 204 -2.78 -10.78 4.41
C ALA A 204 -3.04 -9.85 3.21
N GLU A 205 -2.30 -10.07 2.15
CA GLU A 205 -2.41 -9.36 0.88
C GLU A 205 -2.43 -10.39 -0.25
N ASP A 206 -3.52 -10.43 -0.98
CA ASP A 206 -3.73 -11.39 -2.05
C ASP A 206 -3.37 -10.83 -3.42
N THR A 207 -3.40 -9.49 -3.58
CA THR A 207 -3.06 -8.82 -4.84
C THR A 207 -1.56 -8.68 -4.98
N GLN A 208 -0.96 -9.42 -5.90
CA GLN A 208 0.47 -9.36 -6.19
C GLN A 208 0.72 -8.76 -7.58
N ARG A 209 1.61 -7.79 -7.64
CA ARG A 209 2.15 -7.25 -8.89
C ARG A 209 3.65 -7.55 -8.99
N MET A 210 4.05 -8.32 -10.01
CA MET A 210 5.46 -8.55 -10.31
C MET A 210 6.08 -7.25 -10.83
N LEU A 211 7.18 -6.82 -10.24
CA LEU A 211 7.95 -5.67 -10.70
C LEU A 211 9.04 -6.13 -11.68
N ARG A 212 9.57 -5.20 -12.48
CA ARG A 212 10.64 -5.54 -13.45
C ARG A 212 11.86 -6.15 -12.77
N TYR A 213 12.22 -5.64 -11.58
CA TYR A 213 13.28 -6.13 -10.67
C TYR A 213 13.11 -5.42 -9.32
N GLY A 214 13.90 -5.79 -8.31
CA GLY A 214 13.96 -5.11 -7.00
C GLY A 214 14.73 -3.78 -7.09
N GLU A 215 15.48 -3.39 -6.08
CA GLU A 215 16.34 -2.20 -6.15
C GLU A 215 17.40 -2.34 -7.26
N ASN A 216 17.90 -3.55 -7.46
CA ASN A 216 18.92 -3.86 -8.47
C ASN A 216 18.41 -4.91 -9.46
N PRO A 217 18.93 -4.90 -10.73
CA PRO A 217 18.45 -5.78 -11.80
C PRO A 217 18.52 -7.28 -11.50
N HIS A 218 19.44 -7.72 -10.65
CA HIS A 218 19.58 -9.14 -10.25
C HIS A 218 18.62 -9.56 -9.13
N GLN A 219 17.90 -8.63 -8.52
CA GLN A 219 16.96 -8.89 -7.44
C GLN A 219 15.53 -9.00 -7.99
N ARG A 220 14.78 -10.02 -7.57
CA ARG A 220 13.34 -10.07 -7.84
C ARG A 220 12.63 -9.05 -6.96
N GLY A 221 11.69 -8.31 -7.55
CA GLY A 221 10.82 -7.36 -6.86
C GLY A 221 9.35 -7.71 -7.07
N MET A 222 8.58 -7.58 -6.02
CA MET A 222 7.12 -7.75 -6.02
C MET A 222 6.51 -6.65 -5.15
N PHE A 223 5.35 -6.19 -5.56
CA PHE A 223 4.50 -5.33 -4.75
C PHE A 223 3.25 -6.12 -4.37
N TYR A 224 2.88 -6.06 -3.12
CA TYR A 224 1.63 -6.60 -2.61
C TYR A 224 0.72 -5.44 -2.22
N GLY A 225 -0.50 -5.47 -2.71
CA GLY A 225 -1.50 -4.41 -2.58
C GLY A 225 -2.02 -3.94 -3.94
N ASP A 226 -3.04 -3.09 -3.93
CA ASP A 226 -3.69 -2.58 -5.13
C ASP A 226 -3.24 -1.15 -5.43
N LEU A 227 -2.32 -0.98 -6.40
CA LEU A 227 -1.87 0.33 -6.87
C LEU A 227 -2.96 1.10 -7.62
N ASP A 228 -3.96 0.42 -8.14
CA ASP A 228 -5.04 1.05 -8.91
C ASP A 228 -6.02 1.82 -7.99
N THR A 229 -5.93 1.61 -6.66
CA THR A 229 -6.60 2.47 -5.65
C THR A 229 -5.89 3.80 -5.43
N VAL A 230 -4.61 3.90 -5.78
CA VAL A 230 -3.76 5.08 -5.56
C VAL A 230 -3.58 5.89 -6.84
N PHE A 231 -3.48 5.23 -8.01
CA PHE A 231 -3.16 5.84 -9.29
C PHE A 231 -4.01 5.27 -10.43
N ASP A 232 -4.32 6.13 -11.41
CA ASP A 232 -4.62 5.70 -12.77
C ASP A 232 -3.38 5.87 -13.63
N LYS A 233 -2.92 4.77 -14.23
CA LYS A 233 -1.78 4.80 -15.15
C LYS A 233 -2.24 5.21 -16.55
N ILE A 234 -1.90 6.43 -16.97
CA ILE A 234 -2.26 6.96 -18.29
C ILE A 234 -1.36 6.36 -19.37
N GLN A 235 -0.04 6.29 -19.11
CA GLN A 235 0.94 5.78 -20.08
C GLN A 235 2.22 5.28 -19.40
N GLY A 236 3.01 4.56 -20.15
CA GLY A 236 4.40 4.26 -19.87
C GLY A 236 4.69 2.81 -19.51
N LYS A 237 5.96 2.53 -19.27
CA LYS A 237 6.46 1.22 -18.82
C LYS A 237 5.91 0.86 -17.43
N ASP A 238 6.05 -0.40 -17.04
CA ASP A 238 5.66 -0.83 -15.71
C ASP A 238 6.53 -0.19 -14.63
N LEU A 239 5.91 0.08 -13.47
CA LEU A 239 6.59 0.63 -12.32
C LEU A 239 7.69 -0.32 -11.85
N SER A 240 8.84 0.25 -11.50
CA SER A 240 9.93 -0.46 -10.85
C SER A 240 9.83 -0.31 -9.33
N TYR A 241 10.57 -1.14 -8.62
CA TYR A 241 10.74 -1.03 -7.17
C TYR A 241 11.20 0.39 -6.75
N ASN A 242 12.20 0.94 -7.45
CA ASN A 242 12.72 2.28 -7.18
C ASN A 242 11.68 3.37 -7.49
N ASN A 243 10.86 3.21 -8.55
CA ASN A 243 9.79 4.16 -8.82
C ASN A 243 8.78 4.21 -7.66
N LEU A 244 8.42 3.06 -7.07
CA LEU A 244 7.50 3.01 -5.94
C LEU A 244 8.09 3.64 -4.68
N GLN A 245 9.39 3.43 -4.40
CA GLN A 245 10.06 4.09 -3.28
C GLN A 245 10.12 5.62 -3.46
N ASP A 246 10.45 6.08 -4.66
CA ASP A 246 10.50 7.51 -4.95
C ASP A 246 9.09 8.15 -4.93
N LEU A 247 8.06 7.42 -5.42
CA LEU A 247 6.66 7.85 -5.33
C LEU A 247 6.20 7.99 -3.88
N GLU A 248 6.46 7.00 -3.02
CA GLU A 248 6.12 7.08 -1.59
C GLU A 248 6.77 8.30 -0.93
N ALA A 249 8.05 8.57 -1.23
CA ALA A 249 8.74 9.74 -0.71
C ALA A 249 8.16 11.04 -1.26
N GLY A 250 7.85 11.09 -2.55
CA GLY A 250 7.33 12.27 -3.23
C GLY A 250 5.91 12.61 -2.83
N LEU A 251 5.04 11.61 -2.68
CA LEU A 251 3.67 11.80 -2.24
C LEU A 251 3.62 12.25 -0.78
N GLY A 252 4.43 11.66 0.09
CA GLY A 252 4.52 12.10 1.47
C GLY A 252 4.97 13.55 1.59
N LEU A 253 5.95 13.98 0.77
CA LEU A 253 6.41 15.36 0.76
C LEU A 253 5.36 16.33 0.21
N ILE A 254 4.75 16.01 -0.94
CA ILE A 254 3.84 16.94 -1.61
C ILE A 254 2.53 17.16 -0.81
N ASP A 255 2.11 16.18 -0.01
CA ASP A 255 0.93 16.24 0.84
C ASP A 255 1.07 17.26 2.00
N GLU A 256 2.28 17.71 2.30
CA GLU A 256 2.52 18.76 3.28
C GLU A 256 2.06 20.15 2.81
N PHE A 257 1.78 20.33 1.50
CA PHE A 257 1.55 21.63 0.89
C PHE A 257 0.14 21.74 0.31
N THR A 258 -0.51 22.88 0.58
CA THR A 258 -1.84 23.21 0.05
C THR A 258 -1.79 24.18 -1.14
N ALA A 259 -0.78 25.07 -1.19
CA ALA A 259 -0.55 25.92 -2.36
C ALA A 259 -0.03 25.09 -3.55
N PRO A 260 -0.17 25.58 -4.80
CA PRO A 260 0.40 24.90 -5.96
C PRO A 260 1.91 24.67 -5.77
N THR A 261 2.29 23.41 -5.66
CA THR A 261 3.66 22.98 -5.32
C THR A 261 4.14 21.92 -6.30
N PHE A 262 5.37 22.08 -6.75
CA PHE A 262 6.03 21.14 -7.65
C PHE A 262 7.31 20.61 -6.99
N ALA A 263 7.45 19.28 -6.91
CA ALA A 263 8.63 18.61 -6.35
C ALA A 263 9.30 17.72 -7.42
N ILE A 264 10.62 17.72 -7.40
CA ILE A 264 11.47 16.85 -8.23
C ILE A 264 12.30 16.00 -7.29
N LEU A 265 12.13 14.68 -7.39
CA LEU A 265 12.81 13.75 -6.50
C LEU A 265 13.76 12.83 -7.25
N LYS A 266 14.82 12.44 -6.56
CA LYS A 266 15.76 11.41 -6.99
C LYS A 266 16.26 10.63 -5.79
N HIS A 267 16.17 9.30 -5.86
CA HIS A 267 16.60 8.41 -4.78
C HIS A 267 15.94 8.73 -3.42
N GLY A 268 14.64 9.03 -3.44
CA GLY A 268 13.82 9.31 -2.26
C GLY A 268 14.07 10.66 -1.59
N ASN A 269 14.82 11.58 -2.24
CA ASN A 269 15.06 12.93 -1.72
C ASN A 269 14.68 13.98 -2.77
N ALA A 270 14.15 15.12 -2.31
CA ALA A 270 13.89 16.24 -3.18
C ALA A 270 15.21 16.89 -3.61
N CYS A 271 15.47 16.94 -4.92
CA CYS A 271 16.52 17.79 -5.50
C CYS A 271 16.01 19.19 -5.85
N GLY A 272 14.70 19.35 -5.96
CA GLY A 272 14.04 20.64 -6.14
C GLY A 272 12.60 20.59 -5.67
N ILE A 273 12.14 21.61 -4.99
CA ILE A 273 10.74 21.83 -4.63
C ILE A 273 10.46 23.31 -4.46
N ALA A 274 9.31 23.77 -4.94
CA ALA A 274 8.86 25.14 -4.75
C ALA A 274 7.34 25.21 -4.75
N SER A 275 6.80 26.18 -3.98
CA SER A 275 5.40 26.58 -4.01
C SER A 275 5.30 27.96 -4.65
N ARG A 276 4.32 28.15 -5.57
CA ARG A 276 4.06 29.44 -6.26
C ARG A 276 2.56 29.63 -6.45
N GLU A 277 2.18 30.76 -7.04
CA GLU A 277 0.79 31.01 -7.42
C GLU A 277 0.32 30.10 -8.57
N THR A 278 1.23 29.78 -9.51
CA THR A 278 0.96 28.90 -10.65
C THR A 278 1.86 27.66 -10.65
N VAL A 279 1.39 26.59 -11.30
CA VAL A 279 2.17 25.34 -11.44
C VAL A 279 3.40 25.54 -12.31
N SER A 280 3.29 26.38 -13.35
CA SER A 280 4.41 26.72 -14.24
C SER A 280 5.54 27.42 -13.49
N GLU A 281 5.22 28.40 -12.65
CA GLU A 281 6.22 29.08 -11.81
C GLU A 281 6.81 28.13 -10.75
N ALA A 282 5.98 27.27 -10.13
CA ALA A 282 6.44 26.27 -9.17
C ALA A 282 7.43 25.29 -9.82
N TRP A 283 7.13 24.82 -11.04
CA TRP A 283 8.02 23.96 -11.83
C TRP A 283 9.36 24.62 -12.11
N GLN A 284 9.34 25.85 -12.62
CA GLN A 284 10.56 26.59 -12.96
C GLN A 284 11.44 26.81 -11.72
N ALA A 285 10.81 27.21 -10.60
CA ALA A 285 11.53 27.44 -9.35
C ALA A 285 12.08 26.13 -8.76
N ALA A 286 11.34 25.02 -8.82
CA ALA A 286 11.81 23.73 -8.38
C ALA A 286 12.98 23.22 -9.22
N LEU A 287 12.88 23.32 -10.56
CA LEU A 287 13.94 22.89 -11.47
C LEU A 287 15.25 23.68 -11.26
N ALA A 288 15.14 24.97 -10.96
CA ALA A 288 16.30 25.83 -10.74
C ALA A 288 17.17 25.42 -9.55
N ALA A 289 16.61 24.70 -8.57
CA ALA A 289 17.34 24.26 -7.37
C ALA A 289 18.48 23.29 -7.72
N ASP A 290 18.22 22.31 -8.63
CA ASP A 290 19.22 21.35 -9.10
C ASP A 290 18.82 20.78 -10.48
N PRO A 291 19.07 21.52 -11.56
CA PRO A 291 18.69 21.07 -12.89
C PRO A 291 19.50 19.84 -13.37
N VAL A 292 20.64 19.58 -12.75
CA VAL A 292 21.48 18.42 -13.09
C VAL A 292 20.89 17.13 -12.52
N SER A 293 20.54 17.13 -11.23
CA SER A 293 19.94 15.97 -10.58
C SER A 293 18.51 15.71 -11.05
N ALA A 294 17.78 16.73 -11.50
CA ALA A 294 16.43 16.62 -12.06
C ALA A 294 16.35 15.68 -13.27
N PHE A 295 17.46 15.54 -14.02
CA PHE A 295 17.54 14.63 -15.17
C PHE A 295 17.30 13.17 -14.74
N GLY A 296 16.25 12.54 -15.30
CA GLY A 296 15.86 11.16 -14.97
C GLY A 296 15.18 11.02 -13.60
N GLY A 297 14.76 12.12 -13.00
CA GLY A 297 14.03 12.14 -11.73
C GLY A 297 12.53 11.81 -11.86
N ILE A 298 11.88 11.81 -10.70
CA ILE A 298 10.43 11.71 -10.56
C ILE A 298 9.86 13.10 -10.29
N LEU A 299 8.78 13.42 -10.98
CA LEU A 299 8.07 14.69 -10.93
C LEU A 299 6.77 14.50 -10.17
N VAL A 300 6.53 15.30 -9.14
CA VAL A 300 5.35 15.23 -8.28
C VAL A 300 4.73 16.60 -8.13
N CYS A 301 3.44 16.73 -8.42
CA CYS A 301 2.69 17.97 -8.28
C CYS A 301 1.39 17.73 -7.52
N ASN A 302 0.96 18.71 -6.69
CA ASN A 302 -0.31 18.66 -5.98
C ASN A 302 -1.46 19.34 -6.73
N SER A 303 -1.20 19.86 -7.91
CA SER A 303 -2.18 20.61 -8.72
C SER A 303 -2.24 20.04 -10.14
N PRO A 304 -3.33 20.23 -10.89
CA PRO A 304 -3.45 19.82 -12.27
C PRO A 304 -2.33 20.43 -13.15
N ILE A 305 -1.82 19.64 -14.10
CA ILE A 305 -0.78 20.10 -15.03
C ILE A 305 -1.43 20.72 -16.26
N ASP A 306 -1.16 22.00 -16.49
CA ASP A 306 -1.59 22.74 -17.67
C ASP A 306 -0.66 22.54 -18.88
N GLU A 307 -1.09 23.02 -20.06
CA GLU A 307 -0.33 22.91 -21.31
C GLU A 307 1.03 23.64 -21.22
N GLU A 308 1.09 24.81 -20.61
CA GLU A 308 2.30 25.62 -20.50
C GLU A 308 3.36 24.87 -19.68
N THR A 309 2.98 24.38 -18.52
CA THR A 309 3.85 23.59 -17.65
C THR A 309 4.32 22.32 -18.36
N ALA A 310 3.42 21.61 -19.06
CA ALA A 310 3.76 20.39 -19.80
C ALA A 310 4.79 20.61 -20.89
N LYS A 311 4.72 21.76 -21.62
CA LYS A 311 5.72 22.15 -22.64
C LYS A 311 7.11 22.35 -22.04
N GLU A 312 7.19 22.93 -20.87
CA GLU A 312 8.48 23.14 -20.18
C GLU A 312 9.02 21.81 -19.64
N ILE A 313 8.17 20.98 -19.03
CA ILE A 313 8.52 19.64 -18.56
C ILE A 313 9.03 18.74 -19.70
N ASP A 314 8.44 18.84 -20.90
CA ASP A 314 8.84 18.01 -22.06
C ASP A 314 10.29 18.23 -22.48
N LYS A 315 10.88 19.35 -22.15
CA LYS A 315 12.31 19.66 -22.42
C LYS A 315 13.26 18.85 -21.56
N LEU A 316 12.80 18.37 -20.37
CA LEU A 316 13.59 17.55 -19.47
C LEU A 316 13.34 16.06 -19.75
N PHE A 317 14.40 15.27 -19.64
CA PHE A 317 14.23 13.81 -19.51
C PHE A 317 13.83 13.49 -18.06
N PHE A 318 12.65 12.88 -17.87
CA PHE A 318 12.18 12.36 -16.60
C PHE A 318 11.66 10.93 -16.75
N GLU A 319 11.65 10.16 -15.66
CA GLU A 319 11.14 8.80 -15.67
C GLU A 319 9.64 8.73 -15.47
N LEU A 320 9.14 9.51 -14.51
CA LEU A 320 7.75 9.45 -14.05
C LEU A 320 7.26 10.84 -13.66
N ILE A 321 5.99 11.11 -13.96
CA ILE A 321 5.25 12.26 -13.43
C ILE A 321 3.96 11.78 -12.79
N VAL A 322 3.62 12.36 -11.63
CA VAL A 322 2.34 12.16 -10.95
C VAL A 322 1.74 13.50 -10.55
N ALA A 323 0.49 13.70 -10.89
CA ALA A 323 -0.33 14.86 -10.54
C ALA A 323 -1.79 14.43 -10.34
N PRO A 324 -2.64 15.25 -9.69
CA PRO A 324 -4.06 14.90 -9.53
C PRO A 324 -4.80 14.81 -10.88
N ASP A 325 -4.44 15.65 -11.84
CA ASP A 325 -5.06 15.69 -13.16
C ASP A 325 -4.14 16.35 -14.20
N TYR A 326 -4.52 16.26 -15.47
CA TYR A 326 -3.79 16.81 -16.61
C TYR A 326 -4.77 17.39 -17.63
N GLU A 327 -4.51 18.60 -18.12
CA GLU A 327 -5.25 19.11 -19.27
C GLU A 327 -5.00 18.24 -20.51
N THR A 328 -5.98 18.16 -21.40
CA THR A 328 -5.89 17.36 -22.64
C THR A 328 -4.67 17.76 -23.48
N GLU A 329 -4.43 19.06 -23.59
CA GLU A 329 -3.31 19.65 -24.31
C GLU A 329 -1.98 19.32 -23.61
N ALA A 330 -1.93 19.29 -22.28
CA ALA A 330 -0.76 18.87 -21.51
C ALA A 330 -0.38 17.43 -21.82
N LEU A 331 -1.36 16.52 -21.87
CA LEU A 331 -1.12 15.12 -22.23
C LEU A 331 -0.54 14.98 -23.63
N THR A 332 -0.92 15.81 -24.60
CA THR A 332 -0.37 15.81 -25.94
C THR A 332 1.16 16.02 -25.97
N HIS A 333 1.70 16.78 -25.03
CA HIS A 333 3.14 17.00 -24.88
C HIS A 333 3.81 15.87 -24.11
N LEU A 334 3.24 15.47 -22.96
CA LEU A 334 3.85 14.51 -22.05
C LEU A 334 3.89 13.08 -22.64
N THR A 335 2.88 12.70 -23.43
CA THR A 335 2.76 11.35 -24.02
C THR A 335 3.65 11.11 -25.27
N ARG A 336 4.36 12.12 -25.78
CA ARG A 336 5.23 11.98 -26.97
C ARG A 336 6.30 10.90 -26.83
N LYS A 337 6.75 10.64 -25.61
CA LYS A 337 7.75 9.60 -25.33
C LYS A 337 7.07 8.44 -24.60
N SER A 338 6.83 7.36 -25.30
CA SER A 338 6.06 6.19 -24.83
C SER A 338 6.60 5.52 -23.55
N ASN A 339 7.89 5.68 -23.26
CA ASN A 339 8.53 5.12 -22.06
C ASN A 339 8.31 5.93 -20.78
N ARG A 340 7.83 7.18 -20.88
CA ARG A 340 7.51 8.00 -19.73
C ARG A 340 6.32 7.43 -19.00
N ILE A 341 6.41 7.34 -17.68
CA ILE A 341 5.32 6.91 -16.83
C ILE A 341 4.52 8.15 -16.42
N ILE A 342 3.24 8.17 -16.77
CA ILE A 342 2.31 9.25 -16.43
C ILE A 342 1.21 8.67 -15.59
N LEU A 343 1.07 9.18 -14.36
CA LEU A 343 0.10 8.71 -13.36
C LEU A 343 -0.83 9.86 -12.97
N SER A 344 -2.14 9.62 -12.99
CA SER A 344 -3.11 10.47 -12.33
C SER A 344 -3.34 9.95 -10.92
N ARG A 345 -3.17 10.83 -9.93
CA ARG A 345 -3.31 10.47 -8.52
C ARG A 345 -4.77 10.47 -8.11
N LYS A 346 -5.19 9.40 -7.41
CA LYS A 346 -6.49 9.32 -6.74
C LYS A 346 -6.40 9.84 -5.32
N SER A 347 -7.56 10.22 -4.76
CA SER A 347 -7.65 10.43 -3.31
C SER A 347 -7.37 9.11 -2.59
N HIS A 348 -6.32 9.07 -1.81
CA HIS A 348 -5.91 7.89 -1.07
C HIS A 348 -5.45 8.29 0.33
N THR A 349 -5.99 7.61 1.33
CA THR A 349 -5.53 7.78 2.72
C THR A 349 -4.36 6.83 2.98
N GLN A 350 -3.22 7.40 3.35
CA GLN A 350 -2.05 6.60 3.69
C GLN A 350 -2.31 5.80 4.98
N PRO A 351 -1.81 4.56 5.08
CA PRO A 351 -1.91 3.77 6.31
C PRO A 351 -1.25 4.50 7.48
N GLU A 352 -1.87 4.41 8.67
CA GLU A 352 -1.33 4.98 9.91
C GLU A 352 0.03 4.36 10.29
N TRP A 353 0.18 3.06 10.03
CA TRP A 353 1.35 2.28 10.41
C TRP A 353 2.31 2.06 9.25
N GLN A 354 3.61 2.22 9.53
CA GLN A 354 4.70 1.86 8.63
C GLN A 354 5.39 0.59 9.11
N LEU A 355 5.65 -0.32 8.18
CA LEU A 355 6.32 -1.59 8.44
C LEU A 355 7.64 -1.67 7.69
N ARG A 356 8.67 -2.17 8.38
CA ARG A 356 9.99 -2.40 7.79
C ARG A 356 10.54 -3.75 8.23
N SER A 357 10.83 -4.64 7.28
CA SER A 357 11.48 -5.92 7.58
C SER A 357 12.92 -5.70 8.01
N MET A 358 13.35 -6.32 9.12
CA MET A 358 14.68 -6.14 9.67
C MET A 358 15.03 -7.29 10.62
N LEU A 359 16.26 -7.79 10.56
CA LEU A 359 16.82 -8.76 11.51
C LEU A 359 15.95 -10.02 11.72
N GLY A 360 15.27 -10.48 10.67
CA GLY A 360 14.34 -11.61 10.75
C GLY A 360 12.98 -11.30 11.39
N GLY A 361 12.69 -10.05 11.68
CA GLY A 361 11.45 -9.53 12.24
C GLY A 361 10.92 -8.34 11.46
N MET A 362 10.00 -7.61 12.07
CA MET A 362 9.40 -6.39 11.53
C MET A 362 9.49 -5.26 12.56
N LEU A 363 9.98 -4.10 12.14
CA LEU A 363 9.76 -2.85 12.84
C LEU A 363 8.43 -2.27 12.41
N VAL A 364 7.65 -1.83 13.38
CA VAL A 364 6.35 -1.17 13.17
C VAL A 364 6.39 0.16 13.93
N GLN A 365 5.99 1.23 13.26
CA GLN A 365 5.87 2.56 13.87
C GLN A 365 4.69 3.30 13.24
N GLU A 366 4.17 4.27 13.97
CA GLU A 366 3.24 5.23 13.41
C GLU A 366 3.94 6.05 12.31
N ARG A 367 3.18 6.45 11.29
CA ARG A 367 3.67 7.39 10.28
C ARG A 367 3.87 8.76 10.92
N ASP A 368 4.99 9.40 10.59
CA ASP A 368 5.25 10.79 11.02
C ASP A 368 4.31 11.75 10.27
N SER A 369 3.13 11.97 10.84
CA SER A 369 2.06 12.81 10.31
C SER A 369 2.03 14.23 10.89
N VAL A 370 2.91 14.53 11.86
CA VAL A 370 2.95 15.83 12.50
C VAL A 370 3.78 16.80 11.65
N SER A 371 3.23 17.97 11.35
CA SER A 371 3.91 19.05 10.62
C SER A 371 3.89 20.31 11.43
N GLU A 372 4.98 21.05 11.41
CA GLU A 372 5.10 22.32 12.09
C GLU A 372 4.24 23.41 11.44
N THR A 373 3.70 24.27 12.29
CA THR A 373 3.05 25.52 11.90
C THR A 373 3.79 26.71 12.48
N THR A 374 3.53 27.90 11.99
CA THR A 374 4.15 29.13 12.51
C THR A 374 3.85 29.34 13.99
N GLU A 375 2.66 28.94 14.47
CA GLU A 375 2.24 29.06 15.88
C GLU A 375 3.03 28.14 16.83
N GLN A 376 3.58 27.05 16.32
CA GLN A 376 4.37 26.10 17.09
C GLN A 376 5.85 26.49 17.16
N MET A 377 6.29 27.44 16.34
CA MET A 377 7.67 27.91 16.31
C MET A 377 7.95 28.88 17.46
N GLN A 378 8.68 28.44 18.45
CA GLN A 378 9.07 29.25 19.58
C GLN A 378 10.38 29.97 19.29
N THR A 379 10.37 31.31 19.21
CA THR A 379 11.59 32.12 19.12
C THR A 379 12.41 31.99 20.41
N VAL A 380 13.68 31.62 20.28
CA VAL A 380 14.62 31.41 21.41
C VAL A 380 15.77 32.41 21.42
N THR A 381 15.90 33.22 20.37
CA THR A 381 16.89 34.31 20.25
C THR A 381 16.28 35.67 20.55
N SER A 382 17.12 36.69 20.79
CA SER A 382 16.69 38.09 20.97
C SER A 382 16.09 38.70 19.69
N GLN A 383 16.57 38.27 18.53
CA GLN A 383 16.00 38.60 17.22
C GLN A 383 14.95 37.57 16.86
N SER A 384 13.75 38.01 16.47
CA SER A 384 12.70 37.16 15.92
C SER A 384 12.81 37.09 14.39
N PRO A 385 12.44 35.95 13.77
CA PRO A 385 12.27 35.92 12.32
C PRO A 385 11.18 36.87 11.86
N SER A 386 11.30 37.41 10.64
CA SER A 386 10.22 38.14 9.96
C SER A 386 9.08 37.19 9.58
N GLU A 387 7.94 37.74 9.14
CA GLU A 387 6.79 36.95 8.67
C GLU A 387 7.18 36.06 7.45
N ASP A 388 7.93 36.64 6.49
CA ASP A 388 8.40 35.93 5.31
C ASP A 388 9.38 34.80 5.70
N GLU A 389 10.31 35.05 6.65
CA GLU A 389 11.23 34.04 7.16
C GLU A 389 10.47 32.92 7.88
N LEU A 390 9.40 33.21 8.61
CA LEU A 390 8.57 32.18 9.25
C LEU A 390 7.89 31.27 8.23
N VAL A 391 7.38 31.80 7.14
CA VAL A 391 6.82 31.01 6.03
C VAL A 391 7.89 30.09 5.43
N ASP A 392 9.07 30.64 5.18
CA ASP A 392 10.20 29.87 4.64
C ASP A 392 10.72 28.82 5.63
N LEU A 393 10.72 29.10 6.93
CA LEU A 393 11.10 28.14 7.98
C LEU A 393 10.14 26.95 8.04
N VAL A 394 8.80 27.21 7.95
CA VAL A 394 7.80 26.12 7.85
C VAL A 394 8.02 25.29 6.59
N PHE A 395 8.22 25.95 5.45
CA PHE A 395 8.52 25.24 4.20
C PHE A 395 9.79 24.39 4.33
N ALA A 396 10.86 24.95 4.90
CA ALA A 396 12.12 24.25 5.11
C ALA A 396 11.99 23.06 6.07
N ALA A 397 11.20 23.18 7.15
CA ALA A 397 10.91 22.11 8.09
C ALA A 397 10.19 20.93 7.41
N LYS A 398 9.18 21.20 6.57
CA LYS A 398 8.50 20.20 5.76
C LYS A 398 9.45 19.47 4.81
N VAL A 399 10.35 20.17 4.15
CA VAL A 399 11.33 19.56 3.25
C VAL A 399 12.33 18.67 4.00
N VAL A 400 12.85 19.14 5.14
CA VAL A 400 13.83 18.38 5.90
C VAL A 400 13.22 17.13 6.54
N LYS A 401 11.98 17.18 6.99
CA LYS A 401 11.20 16.03 7.51
C LYS A 401 11.18 14.86 6.51
N HIS A 402 11.07 15.16 5.21
CA HIS A 402 11.04 14.14 4.14
C HIS A 402 12.43 13.80 3.58
N SER A 403 13.50 14.31 4.16
CA SER A 403 14.89 14.08 3.73
C SER A 403 15.59 13.02 4.59
N LYS A 404 16.49 12.23 4.00
CA LYS A 404 17.28 11.23 4.76
C LYS A 404 18.25 11.89 5.74
N SER A 405 18.20 11.46 6.98
CA SER A 405 19.03 11.98 8.10
C SER A 405 20.53 11.64 7.97
N ASN A 406 21.47 12.44 8.50
CA ASN A 406 21.24 13.82 8.95
C ASN A 406 20.95 14.71 7.74
N ALA A 407 19.99 15.61 7.89
CA ALA A 407 19.55 16.47 6.81
C ALA A 407 19.51 17.95 7.22
N ILE A 408 19.87 18.80 6.26
CA ILE A 408 19.73 20.25 6.28
C ILE A 408 19.03 20.69 4.99
N SER A 409 18.07 21.58 5.07
CA SER A 409 17.46 22.27 3.92
C SER A 409 17.72 23.78 4.02
N LEU A 410 18.08 24.41 2.88
CA LEU A 410 18.23 25.84 2.72
C LEU A 410 17.11 26.33 1.80
N VAL A 411 16.33 27.30 2.27
CA VAL A 411 15.13 27.77 1.62
C VAL A 411 15.10 29.29 1.54
N LYS A 412 14.53 29.80 0.47
CA LYS A 412 14.19 31.20 0.31
C LYS A 412 13.02 31.34 -0.65
N ASP A 413 12.08 32.23 -0.31
CA ASP A 413 10.86 32.50 -1.10
C ASP A 413 10.09 31.20 -1.42
N SER A 414 9.81 30.36 -0.40
CA SER A 414 9.13 29.04 -0.53
C SER A 414 9.72 28.17 -1.65
N ARG A 415 11.03 28.18 -1.77
CA ARG A 415 11.81 27.39 -2.73
C ARG A 415 13.03 26.76 -2.03
N LEU A 416 13.23 25.48 -2.23
CA LEU A 416 14.47 24.81 -1.85
C LEU A 416 15.62 25.37 -2.72
N LEU A 417 16.64 25.92 -2.07
CA LEU A 417 17.88 26.35 -2.74
C LEU A 417 18.85 25.18 -2.88
N ALA A 418 19.00 24.43 -1.81
CA ALA A 418 19.72 23.14 -1.78
C ALA A 418 19.42 22.39 -0.47
N SER A 419 19.71 21.08 -0.48
CA SER A 419 19.72 20.25 0.71
C SER A 419 21.01 19.44 0.82
N GLY A 420 21.45 19.21 2.05
CA GLY A 420 22.44 18.19 2.39
C GLY A 420 21.73 17.06 3.10
N VAL A 421 21.87 15.82 2.59
CA VAL A 421 21.07 14.68 3.07
C VAL A 421 21.92 13.45 3.28
N GLY A 422 21.52 12.58 4.22
CA GLY A 422 22.16 11.29 4.44
C GLY A 422 23.59 11.37 4.99
N GLN A 423 23.95 12.48 5.66
CA GLN A 423 25.29 12.69 6.15
C GLN A 423 25.49 12.14 7.56
N THR A 424 26.69 11.66 7.87
CA THR A 424 27.06 11.16 9.20
C THR A 424 27.20 12.28 10.23
N SER A 425 27.47 13.50 9.79
CA SER A 425 27.50 14.70 10.64
C SER A 425 26.58 15.78 10.08
N ARG A 426 26.01 16.59 10.98
CA ARG A 426 25.14 17.71 10.60
C ARG A 426 25.93 18.86 9.97
N VAL A 427 27.16 19.04 10.40
CA VAL A 427 28.07 20.01 9.78
C VAL A 427 28.35 19.66 8.31
N ASP A 428 28.57 18.39 8.01
CA ASP A 428 28.80 17.94 6.63
C ASP A 428 27.53 18.16 5.77
N ALA A 429 26.35 17.87 6.32
CA ALA A 429 25.08 18.15 5.63
C ALA A 429 24.93 19.64 5.33
N LEU A 430 25.26 20.52 6.28
CA LEU A 430 25.21 21.97 6.07
C LEU A 430 26.22 22.44 5.02
N CYS A 431 27.46 22.00 5.16
CA CYS A 431 28.51 22.37 4.18
C CYS A 431 28.15 21.92 2.78
N GLN A 432 27.63 20.70 2.61
CA GLN A 432 27.15 20.19 1.34
C GLN A 432 26.01 21.04 0.74
N ALA A 433 25.02 21.40 1.57
CA ALA A 433 23.92 22.25 1.15
C ALA A 433 24.41 23.65 0.67
N ILE A 434 25.30 24.28 1.44
CA ILE A 434 25.87 25.60 1.10
C ILE A 434 26.67 25.52 -0.22
N GLU A 435 27.57 24.53 -0.36
CA GLU A 435 28.37 24.37 -1.56
C GLU A 435 27.49 24.13 -2.80
N LYS A 436 26.48 23.27 -2.65
CA LYS A 436 25.53 22.96 -3.71
C LYS A 436 24.73 24.20 -4.14
N ALA A 437 24.16 24.95 -3.20
CA ALA A 437 23.43 26.17 -3.51
C ALA A 437 24.31 27.17 -4.27
N ARG A 438 25.53 27.40 -3.84
CA ARG A 438 26.48 28.29 -4.50
C ARG A 438 26.89 27.82 -5.89
N SER A 439 27.01 26.51 -6.08
CA SER A 439 27.36 25.95 -7.39
C SER A 439 26.29 26.18 -8.46
N PHE A 440 25.04 26.34 -8.05
CA PHE A 440 23.92 26.72 -8.93
C PHE A 440 23.66 28.24 -8.96
N GLY A 441 24.56 29.04 -8.34
CA GLY A 441 24.53 30.51 -8.42
C GLY A 441 23.55 31.15 -7.43
N PHE A 442 23.07 30.44 -6.42
CA PHE A 442 22.19 31.04 -5.42
C PHE A 442 22.97 31.90 -4.44
N ASP A 443 22.45 33.10 -4.20
CA ASP A 443 22.81 33.92 -3.07
C ASP A 443 22.06 33.45 -1.83
N LEU A 444 22.79 33.11 -0.77
CA LEU A 444 22.21 32.67 0.50
C LEU A 444 21.92 33.82 1.46
N GLN A 445 22.17 35.07 1.05
CA GLN A 445 21.87 36.21 1.90
C GLN A 445 20.35 36.29 2.17
N GLY A 446 19.96 36.23 3.45
CA GLY A 446 18.55 36.24 3.88
C GLY A 446 17.81 34.94 3.58
N ALA A 447 18.51 33.83 3.27
CA ALA A 447 17.90 32.52 3.24
C ALA A 447 17.72 31.95 4.63
N VAL A 448 16.83 30.97 4.78
CA VAL A 448 16.60 30.26 6.03
C VAL A 448 17.14 28.82 5.99
N MET A 449 17.36 28.24 7.16
CA MET A 449 17.86 26.89 7.32
C MET A 449 16.95 26.07 8.25
N SER A 450 16.65 24.83 7.87
CA SER A 450 16.03 23.83 8.74
C SER A 450 16.93 22.63 8.94
N SER A 451 16.88 22.06 10.15
CA SER A 451 17.58 20.86 10.55
C SER A 451 16.59 19.79 11.06
N ASP A 452 16.77 18.54 10.65
CA ASP A 452 15.97 17.38 11.07
C ASP A 452 16.09 17.05 12.57
N ALA A 453 17.15 17.56 13.26
CA ALA A 453 17.37 17.41 14.69
C ALA A 453 18.18 18.57 15.27
N PHE A 454 18.39 18.58 16.61
CA PHE A 454 19.09 19.65 17.32
C PHE A 454 20.60 19.75 16.96
N PHE A 455 21.17 20.92 17.22
CA PHE A 455 22.61 21.13 17.09
C PHE A 455 23.34 20.73 18.39
N PRO A 456 24.28 19.79 18.32
CA PRO A 456 25.07 19.44 19.52
C PRO A 456 26.12 20.52 19.90
N PHE A 457 26.47 21.39 18.92
CA PHE A 457 27.48 22.45 19.06
C PHE A 457 27.07 23.67 18.22
N PRO A 458 27.64 24.88 18.51
CA PRO A 458 27.30 26.11 17.82
C PRO A 458 27.93 26.24 16.43
N ASP A 459 28.74 25.31 15.96
CA ASP A 459 29.47 25.29 14.68
C ASP A 459 28.53 25.44 13.47
N CYS A 460 27.38 24.75 13.47
CA CYS A 460 26.38 24.89 12.41
C CYS A 460 25.84 26.33 12.35
N VAL A 461 25.62 26.97 13.48
CA VAL A 461 25.15 28.38 13.54
C VAL A 461 26.21 29.32 12.97
N GLU A 462 27.48 29.13 13.31
CA GLU A 462 28.58 29.92 12.78
C GLU A 462 28.75 29.80 11.28
N ILE A 463 28.65 28.55 10.75
CA ILE A 463 28.77 28.26 9.32
C ILE A 463 27.58 28.87 8.56
N ALA A 464 26.36 28.71 9.09
CA ALA A 464 25.13 29.27 8.50
C ALA A 464 25.19 30.81 8.43
N ALA A 465 25.55 31.49 9.52
CA ALA A 465 25.70 32.94 9.57
C ALA A 465 26.72 33.45 8.55
N LYS A 466 27.90 32.80 8.46
CA LYS A 466 28.96 33.12 7.47
C LYS A 466 28.49 32.92 6.02
N ALA A 467 27.53 32.04 5.82
CA ALA A 467 26.95 31.81 4.49
C ALA A 467 25.88 32.84 4.11
N GLY A 468 25.36 33.62 5.05
CA GLY A 468 24.30 34.61 4.85
C GLY A 468 22.93 34.20 5.34
N ILE A 469 22.79 33.04 6.01
CA ILE A 469 21.53 32.55 6.57
C ILE A 469 21.09 33.50 7.69
N SER A 470 19.83 33.96 7.63
CA SER A 470 19.26 34.95 8.56
C SER A 470 18.41 34.30 9.67
N ALA A 471 17.81 33.14 9.40
CA ALA A 471 16.97 32.45 10.37
C ALA A 471 17.13 30.92 10.30
N ILE A 472 16.98 30.29 11.47
CA ILE A 472 17.20 28.84 11.66
C ILE A 472 16.01 28.22 12.40
N VAL A 473 15.53 27.06 11.96
CA VAL A 473 14.61 26.20 12.69
C VAL A 473 15.25 24.87 13.03
N GLN A 474 15.08 24.42 14.27
CA GLN A 474 15.49 23.12 14.76
C GLN A 474 14.57 22.66 15.90
N PRO A 475 14.54 21.37 16.27
CA PRO A 475 13.67 20.91 17.35
C PRO A 475 14.08 21.42 18.75
N GLY A 476 15.35 21.75 19.00
CA GLY A 476 15.86 21.94 20.35
C GLY A 476 15.97 20.62 21.13
N GLY A 477 16.23 20.72 22.44
CA GLY A 477 16.33 19.59 23.36
C GLY A 477 17.76 19.07 23.63
N SER A 478 18.78 19.78 23.15
CA SER A 478 20.16 19.50 23.49
C SER A 478 20.52 20.12 24.87
N VAL A 479 21.31 19.42 25.68
CA VAL A 479 21.89 19.98 26.90
C VAL A 479 22.73 21.24 26.62
N LYS A 480 23.17 21.43 25.39
CA LYS A 480 24.00 22.53 24.92
C LYS A 480 23.26 23.57 24.07
N ASP A 481 21.94 23.55 24.03
CA ASP A 481 21.15 24.50 23.24
C ASP A 481 21.53 25.96 23.52
N GLN A 482 21.83 26.28 24.78
CA GLN A 482 22.21 27.64 25.15
C GLN A 482 23.44 28.14 24.40
N LEU A 483 24.43 27.27 24.11
CA LEU A 483 25.61 27.64 23.32
C LEU A 483 25.24 28.03 21.88
N SER A 484 24.28 27.33 21.29
CA SER A 484 23.79 27.64 19.93
C SER A 484 22.96 28.92 19.94
N ILE A 485 22.12 29.13 20.95
CA ILE A 485 21.32 30.35 21.12
C ILE A 485 22.22 31.57 21.32
N ASP A 486 23.22 31.49 22.22
CA ASP A 486 24.17 32.57 22.47
C ASP A 486 24.96 32.92 21.21
N LYS A 487 25.36 31.93 20.43
CA LYS A 487 26.07 32.14 19.17
C LYS A 487 25.15 32.77 18.09
N ALA A 488 23.91 32.35 18.01
CA ALA A 488 22.92 32.95 17.11
C ALA A 488 22.68 34.43 17.45
N ASN A 489 22.55 34.74 18.77
CA ASN A 489 22.42 36.11 19.24
C ASN A 489 23.66 36.96 18.91
N GLU A 490 24.87 36.43 19.13
CA GLU A 490 26.15 37.10 18.80
C GLU A 490 26.23 37.43 17.30
N LEU A 491 25.73 36.55 16.42
CA LEU A 491 25.86 36.69 14.97
C LEU A 491 24.63 37.34 14.31
N GLY A 492 23.59 37.70 15.09
CA GLY A 492 22.38 38.32 14.59
C GLY A 492 21.52 37.38 13.74
N VAL A 493 21.53 36.09 14.05
CA VAL A 493 20.71 35.05 13.38
C VAL A 493 19.50 34.76 14.25
N ALA A 494 18.30 34.81 13.69
CA ALA A 494 17.09 34.41 14.39
C ALA A 494 17.05 32.87 14.52
N MET A 495 16.58 32.36 15.66
CA MET A 495 16.42 30.91 15.86
C MET A 495 15.08 30.60 16.50
N VAL A 496 14.41 29.59 15.96
CA VAL A 496 13.17 29.04 16.51
C VAL A 496 13.29 27.56 16.79
N PHE A 497 12.60 27.13 17.85
CA PHE A 497 12.48 25.72 18.24
C PHE A 497 11.06 25.23 17.95
N THR A 498 10.94 23.97 17.47
CA THR A 498 9.67 23.28 17.22
C THR A 498 9.34 22.25 18.29
N GLY A 499 10.31 21.73 19.02
CA GLY A 499 10.15 20.60 19.92
C GLY A 499 9.95 19.26 19.20
N LEU A 500 9.91 19.23 17.87
CA LEU A 500 9.65 18.05 17.03
C LEU A 500 10.91 17.67 16.24
N ARG A 501 11.30 16.41 16.35
CA ARG A 501 12.43 15.82 15.61
C ARG A 501 11.92 14.88 14.54
N HIS A 502 12.43 15.00 13.31
CA HIS A 502 12.00 14.25 12.14
C HIS A 502 13.15 13.39 11.56
N PHE A 503 13.57 12.35 12.27
CA PHE A 503 14.54 11.43 11.70
C PHE A 503 13.92 10.50 10.67
N LYS A 504 14.61 10.34 9.53
CA LYS A 504 14.25 9.43 8.44
C LYS A 504 15.49 8.66 7.97
N HIS A 505 15.53 7.35 8.27
CA HIS A 505 16.66 6.46 7.93
C HIS A 505 16.35 5.54 6.75
#